data_e52bc481a12e2c887b2a178d75633511
#
_entry.id   e52bc481a12e2c887b2a178d75633511
#
_cell.length_a   1.000
_cell.length_b   1.000
_cell.length_c   1.000
_cell.angle_alpha   90.00
_cell.angle_beta   90.00
_cell.angle_gamma   90.00
#
_symmetry.space_group_name_H-M   'P 1'
#
loop_
_entity.id
_entity.type
_entity.pdbx_description
1 polymer ?
#
loop_
_entity_poly.entity_id
_entity_poly.type
_entity_poly.pdbx_seq_one_letter_code
_entity_poly.pdbx_strand_id
1 'polypeptide(L)'
;MNGISVYKARLKMGDYLAETIKKTINSGDVDVVMPIPDSSRPAAMQVARQLGIEYREGFFKNRYVGRTFIMPGQQKRKKSVRQKLNAMSAEFKNKNVLIVDDSIVRGTTSKEIVQMARDAGANKVFFTSAAPPVRYPHVYGINMPNRDELIAHDRTISEIADQLEICLLYTSPSPRDS
;
A
#
# COMPACT_ATOMS: atom_id res chain seq x y z
N MET A 1 -18.72 -14.82 -2.80
CA MET A 1 -18.19 -15.80 -1.85
C MET A 1 -19.00 -15.69 -0.58
N ASN A 2 -19.67 -16.73 -0.17
CA ASN A 2 -20.47 -16.86 1.10
C ASN A 2 -21.36 -15.66 1.44
N GLY A 3 -21.98 -15.00 0.47
CA GLY A 3 -22.85 -13.83 0.69
C GLY A 3 -22.16 -12.53 1.10
N ILE A 4 -20.83 -12.52 1.25
CA ILE A 4 -20.08 -11.32 1.64
C ILE A 4 -19.64 -10.55 0.38
N SER A 5 -20.04 -9.28 0.31
CA SER A 5 -19.57 -8.37 -0.73
C SER A 5 -18.11 -8.02 -0.53
N VAL A 6 -17.26 -8.27 -1.56
CA VAL A 6 -15.85 -7.89 -1.54
C VAL A 6 -15.65 -6.38 -1.32
N TYR A 7 -16.51 -5.57 -1.93
CA TYR A 7 -16.48 -4.12 -1.74
C TYR A 7 -16.72 -3.71 -0.29
N LYS A 8 -17.76 -4.28 0.36
CA LYS A 8 -18.05 -4.04 1.78
C LYS A 8 -16.92 -4.50 2.70
N ALA A 9 -16.30 -5.64 2.39
CA ALA A 9 -15.14 -6.13 3.12
C ALA A 9 -13.97 -5.15 3.05
N ARG A 10 -13.66 -4.60 1.86
CA ARG A 10 -12.61 -3.60 1.68
C ARG A 10 -12.89 -2.29 2.41
N LEU A 11 -14.14 -1.83 2.45
CA LEU A 11 -14.51 -0.67 3.27
C LEU A 11 -14.23 -0.94 4.74
N LYS A 12 -14.66 -2.11 5.26
CA LYS A 12 -14.44 -2.49 6.66
C LYS A 12 -12.96 -2.61 7.01
N MET A 13 -12.12 -3.11 6.10
CA MET A 13 -10.67 -3.09 6.26
C MET A 13 -10.13 -1.66 6.42
N GLY A 14 -10.66 -0.71 5.64
CA GLY A 14 -10.34 0.71 5.77
C GLY A 14 -10.74 1.31 7.12
N ASP A 15 -11.87 0.91 7.69
CA ASP A 15 -12.29 1.34 9.04
C ASP A 15 -11.30 0.88 10.11
N TYR A 16 -10.96 -0.41 10.15
CA TYR A 16 -9.97 -0.94 11.11
C TYR A 16 -8.59 -0.32 10.94
N LEU A 17 -8.18 -0.09 9.68
CA LEU A 17 -6.92 0.56 9.38
C LEU A 17 -6.89 1.99 9.93
N ALA A 18 -7.97 2.76 9.74
CA ALA A 18 -8.09 4.12 10.25
C ALA A 18 -8.01 4.17 11.78
N GLU A 19 -8.62 3.21 12.49
CA GLU A 19 -8.52 3.12 13.95
C GLU A 19 -7.07 2.89 14.41
N THR A 20 -6.31 2.08 13.68
CA THR A 20 -4.89 1.85 13.97
C THR A 20 -4.07 3.12 13.73
N ILE A 21 -4.32 3.81 12.62
CA ILE A 21 -3.61 5.03 12.26
C ILE A 21 -3.88 6.15 13.27
N LYS A 22 -5.12 6.35 13.72
CA LYS A 22 -5.51 7.37 14.71
C LYS A 22 -4.73 7.30 16.02
N LYS A 23 -4.23 6.13 16.39
CA LYS A 23 -3.46 5.94 17.63
C LYS A 23 -2.04 6.49 17.56
N THR A 24 -1.55 6.77 16.36
CA THR A 24 -0.11 7.01 16.13
C THR A 24 0.17 8.24 15.28
N ILE A 25 -0.75 8.66 14.42
CA ILE A 25 -0.63 9.89 13.61
C ILE A 25 -1.52 10.97 14.20
N ASN A 26 -0.96 12.18 14.39
CA ASN A 26 -1.75 13.36 14.62
C ASN A 26 -2.37 13.86 13.30
N SER A 27 -3.56 14.42 13.36
CA SER A 27 -4.30 14.88 12.17
C SER A 27 -3.54 15.94 11.32
N GLY A 28 -2.52 16.59 11.89
CA GLY A 28 -1.67 17.56 11.18
C GLY A 28 -0.43 16.96 10.52
N ASP A 29 -0.14 15.66 10.71
CA ASP A 29 1.07 15.03 10.16
C ASP A 29 0.90 14.59 8.69
N VAL A 30 -0.34 14.48 8.21
CA VAL A 30 -0.71 14.01 6.87
C VAL A 30 -1.64 14.99 6.19
N ASP A 31 -1.28 15.42 4.98
CA ASP A 31 -2.08 16.36 4.19
C ASP A 31 -3.11 15.64 3.32
N VAL A 32 -2.77 14.43 2.83
CA VAL A 32 -3.59 13.74 1.82
C VAL A 32 -3.46 12.23 1.92
N VAL A 33 -4.58 11.53 1.70
CA VAL A 33 -4.65 10.07 1.59
C VAL A 33 -4.76 9.69 0.11
N MET A 34 -3.89 8.79 -0.35
CA MET A 34 -3.83 8.35 -1.74
C MET A 34 -3.89 6.84 -1.88
N PRO A 35 -4.78 6.29 -2.74
CA PRO A 35 -4.80 4.87 -3.02
C PRO A 35 -3.74 4.47 -4.05
N ILE A 36 -3.28 3.23 -3.98
CA ILE A 36 -2.69 2.56 -5.13
C ILE A 36 -3.83 1.99 -6.00
N PRO A 37 -3.98 2.43 -7.25
CA PRO A 37 -5.08 1.94 -8.09
C PRO A 37 -4.90 0.46 -8.46
N ASP A 38 -5.97 -0.33 -8.60
CA ASP A 38 -7.38 0.07 -8.48
C ASP A 38 -8.01 -0.46 -7.17
N SER A 39 -7.44 -1.50 -6.59
CA SER A 39 -8.05 -2.35 -5.54
C SER A 39 -8.08 -1.68 -4.16
N SER A 40 -7.17 -0.76 -3.86
CA SER A 40 -7.10 -0.09 -2.57
C SER A 40 -8.03 1.13 -2.42
N ARG A 41 -8.67 1.59 -3.51
CA ARG A 41 -9.57 2.76 -3.49
C ARG A 41 -10.63 2.71 -2.38
N PRO A 42 -11.40 1.61 -2.20
CA PRO A 42 -12.43 1.57 -1.16
C PRO A 42 -11.86 1.73 0.26
N ALA A 43 -10.71 1.08 0.53
CA ALA A 43 -10.05 1.20 1.83
C ALA A 43 -9.51 2.62 2.05
N ALA A 44 -8.84 3.21 1.05
CA ALA A 44 -8.29 4.56 1.13
C ALA A 44 -9.38 5.63 1.32
N MET A 45 -10.51 5.52 0.62
CA MET A 45 -11.66 6.41 0.81
C MET A 45 -12.17 6.35 2.26
N GLN A 46 -12.24 5.16 2.83
CA GLN A 46 -12.73 4.99 4.19
C GLN A 46 -11.71 5.52 5.21
N VAL A 47 -10.41 5.27 5.00
CA VAL A 47 -9.34 5.86 5.82
C VAL A 47 -9.42 7.38 5.80
N ALA A 48 -9.47 7.99 4.62
CA ALA A 48 -9.57 9.44 4.47
C ALA A 48 -10.78 10.03 5.22
N ARG A 49 -11.95 9.41 5.04
CA ARG A 49 -13.19 9.80 5.73
C ARG A 49 -13.07 9.71 7.25
N GLN A 50 -12.55 8.61 7.76
CA GLN A 50 -12.42 8.36 9.19
C GLN A 50 -11.39 9.26 9.87
N LEU A 51 -10.33 9.64 9.15
CA LEU A 51 -9.28 10.55 9.63
C LEU A 51 -9.63 12.03 9.43
N GLY A 52 -10.64 12.34 8.62
CA GLY A 52 -10.96 13.72 8.23
C GLY A 52 -9.89 14.37 7.35
N ILE A 53 -9.12 13.55 6.59
CA ILE A 53 -8.03 13.97 5.71
C ILE A 53 -8.52 13.92 4.26
N GLU A 54 -8.01 14.83 3.41
CA GLU A 54 -8.38 14.88 2.02
C GLU A 54 -8.01 13.60 1.26
N TYR A 55 -8.95 13.06 0.46
CA TYR A 55 -8.69 11.95 -0.45
C TYR A 55 -8.31 12.48 -1.83
N ARG A 56 -7.20 12.02 -2.38
CA ARG A 56 -6.72 12.37 -3.74
C ARG A 56 -6.21 11.15 -4.48
N GLU A 57 -6.43 11.10 -5.78
CA GLU A 57 -5.85 10.09 -6.66
C GLU A 57 -4.60 10.65 -7.33
N GLY A 58 -3.44 10.45 -6.71
CA GLY A 58 -2.15 10.91 -7.24
C GLY A 58 -1.45 9.89 -8.14
N PHE A 59 -1.89 8.62 -8.12
CA PHE A 59 -1.36 7.56 -8.95
C PHE A 59 -2.34 7.15 -10.07
N PHE A 60 -1.81 7.00 -11.28
CA PHE A 60 -2.57 6.55 -12.45
C PHE A 60 -1.99 5.28 -13.02
N LYS A 61 -2.87 4.32 -13.29
CA LYS A 61 -2.52 3.08 -13.94
C LYS A 61 -2.51 3.26 -15.46
N ASN A 62 -1.38 2.92 -16.08
CA ASN A 62 -1.30 2.86 -17.52
C ASN A 62 -2.02 1.60 -18.03
N ARG A 63 -3.20 1.77 -18.63
CA ARG A 63 -4.05 0.66 -19.12
C ARG A 63 -3.50 -0.03 -20.37
N TYR A 64 -2.57 0.61 -21.07
CA TYR A 64 -1.98 0.07 -22.31
C TYR A 64 -0.84 -0.91 -22.05
N VAL A 65 -0.33 -0.98 -20.82
CA VAL A 65 0.71 -1.95 -20.45
C VAL A 65 0.06 -3.19 -19.86
N GLY A 66 0.12 -4.31 -20.58
CA GLY A 66 -0.45 -5.60 -20.17
C GLY A 66 0.11 -6.13 -18.84
N ARG A 67 -0.60 -7.07 -18.21
CA ARG A 67 -0.16 -7.74 -16.97
C ARG A 67 1.09 -8.58 -17.25
N THR A 68 2.26 -8.07 -16.89
CA THR A 68 3.52 -8.82 -16.90
C THR A 68 3.75 -9.46 -15.53
N PHE A 69 2.91 -10.45 -15.17
CA PHE A 69 3.04 -11.16 -13.89
C PHE A 69 4.14 -12.21 -13.87
N ILE A 70 4.69 -12.57 -15.02
CA ILE A 70 5.64 -13.67 -15.15
C ILE A 70 6.89 -13.15 -15.85
N MET A 71 7.77 -12.47 -15.09
CA MET A 71 9.14 -12.23 -15.56
C MET A 71 10.14 -12.56 -14.44
N PRO A 72 11.11 -13.46 -14.67
CA PRO A 72 12.19 -13.70 -13.74
C PRO A 72 13.16 -12.49 -13.72
N GLY A 73 13.56 -12.11 -12.52
CA GLY A 73 14.58 -11.08 -12.30
C GLY A 73 14.05 -9.77 -11.68
N GLN A 74 14.74 -9.31 -10.61
CA GLN A 74 14.36 -8.09 -9.87
C GLN A 74 14.44 -6.81 -10.72
N GLN A 75 15.42 -6.67 -11.61
CA GLN A 75 15.57 -5.47 -12.45
C GLN A 75 14.43 -5.30 -13.47
N LYS A 76 13.90 -6.39 -14.01
CA LYS A 76 12.76 -6.35 -14.92
C LYS A 76 11.45 -5.97 -14.20
N ARG A 77 11.31 -6.34 -12.91
CA ARG A 77 10.15 -5.99 -12.08
C ARG A 77 10.09 -4.48 -11.77
N LYS A 78 11.23 -3.84 -11.48
CA LYS A 78 11.32 -2.39 -11.24
C LYS A 78 10.86 -1.58 -12.45
N LYS A 79 11.36 -1.89 -13.66
CA LYS A 79 10.87 -1.29 -14.90
C LYS A 79 9.37 -1.47 -15.11
N SER A 80 8.82 -2.63 -14.71
CA SER A 80 7.42 -2.95 -14.93
C SER A 80 6.45 -2.15 -14.03
N VAL A 81 6.85 -1.76 -12.82
CA VAL A 81 6.02 -0.91 -11.94
C VAL A 81 5.91 0.50 -12.52
N ARG A 82 7.03 1.13 -12.85
CA ARG A 82 7.07 2.48 -13.47
C ARG A 82 6.40 2.55 -14.84
N GLN A 83 6.34 1.44 -15.60
CA GLN A 83 5.58 1.39 -16.85
C GLN A 83 4.07 1.33 -16.63
N LYS A 84 3.63 0.75 -15.52
CA LYS A 84 2.20 0.52 -15.22
C LYS A 84 1.57 1.60 -14.37
N LEU A 85 2.36 2.30 -13.59
CA LEU A 85 1.91 3.29 -12.62
C LEU A 85 2.68 4.61 -12.84
N ASN A 86 1.94 5.72 -12.94
CA ASN A 86 2.50 7.06 -13.02
C ASN A 86 2.02 7.89 -11.84
N ALA A 87 2.88 8.78 -11.33
CA ALA A 87 2.55 9.74 -10.28
C ALA A 87 2.36 11.13 -10.85
N MET A 88 1.30 11.84 -10.43
CA MET A 88 1.05 13.24 -10.77
C MET A 88 1.76 14.16 -9.78
N SER A 89 2.84 14.81 -10.20
CA SER A 89 3.63 15.68 -9.31
C SER A 89 2.81 16.78 -8.63
N ALA A 90 1.78 17.31 -9.27
CA ALA A 90 0.90 18.33 -8.68
C ALA A 90 0.18 17.84 -7.40
N GLU A 91 -0.10 16.54 -7.30
CA GLU A 91 -0.77 15.95 -6.14
C GLU A 91 0.19 15.64 -4.99
N PHE A 92 1.49 15.49 -5.27
CA PHE A 92 2.52 15.11 -4.28
C PHE A 92 3.34 16.28 -3.76
N LYS A 93 3.55 17.30 -4.60
CA LYS A 93 4.51 18.37 -4.31
C LYS A 93 4.24 19.06 -2.98
N ASN A 94 5.25 19.06 -2.11
CA ASN A 94 5.23 19.69 -0.78
C ASN A 94 4.17 19.13 0.19
N LYS A 95 3.66 17.92 -0.04
CA LYS A 95 2.66 17.28 0.82
C LYS A 95 3.23 16.09 1.59
N ASN A 96 2.70 15.89 2.78
CA ASN A 96 2.85 14.68 3.56
C ASN A 96 1.77 13.69 3.14
N VAL A 97 2.16 12.60 2.52
CA VAL A 97 1.24 11.69 1.82
C VAL A 97 1.09 10.39 2.57
N LEU A 98 -0.14 9.98 2.84
CA LEU A 98 -0.48 8.64 3.32
C LEU A 98 -0.91 7.76 2.14
N ILE A 99 -0.07 6.83 1.74
CA ILE A 99 -0.34 5.87 0.66
C ILE A 99 -1.03 4.65 1.25
N VAL A 100 -2.15 4.26 0.63
CA VAL A 100 -2.92 3.05 1.00
C VAL A 100 -2.80 2.03 -0.12
N ASP A 101 -2.24 0.86 0.21
CA ASP A 101 -2.18 -0.31 -0.67
C ASP A 101 -3.13 -1.41 -0.17
N ASP A 102 -3.46 -2.38 -1.02
CA ASP A 102 -4.30 -3.52 -0.62
C ASP A 102 -3.51 -4.58 0.14
N SER A 103 -2.27 -4.85 -0.24
CA SER A 103 -1.40 -5.83 0.43
C SER A 103 0.08 -5.61 0.13
N ILE A 104 0.93 -5.96 1.10
CA ILE A 104 2.38 -5.99 0.93
C ILE A 104 2.85 -7.44 0.92
N VAL A 105 3.48 -7.87 -0.17
CA VAL A 105 3.98 -9.24 -0.32
C VAL A 105 5.50 -9.26 -0.36
N ARG A 106 6.11 -8.79 -1.45
CA ARG A 106 7.58 -8.79 -1.65
C ARG A 106 8.26 -7.48 -1.23
N GLY A 107 7.50 -6.40 -1.08
CA GLY A 107 8.02 -5.07 -0.79
C GLY A 107 8.68 -4.35 -1.97
N THR A 108 9.10 -5.04 -3.03
CA THR A 108 9.74 -4.40 -4.20
C THR A 108 8.82 -3.38 -4.87
N THR A 109 7.55 -3.73 -5.05
CA THR A 109 6.53 -2.83 -5.61
C THR A 109 6.30 -1.64 -4.70
N SER A 110 6.15 -1.88 -3.39
CA SER A 110 5.92 -0.83 -2.40
C SER A 110 7.10 0.15 -2.34
N LYS A 111 8.34 -0.35 -2.38
CA LYS A 111 9.55 0.50 -2.43
C LYS A 111 9.58 1.38 -3.68
N GLU A 112 9.26 0.84 -4.85
CA GLU A 112 9.19 1.63 -6.10
C GLU A 112 8.08 2.69 -6.05
N ILE A 113 6.92 2.38 -5.46
CA ILE A 113 5.82 3.33 -5.28
C ILE A 113 6.22 4.48 -4.34
N VAL A 114 6.88 4.16 -3.22
CA VAL A 114 7.40 5.17 -2.29
C VAL A 114 8.40 6.08 -2.98
N GLN A 115 9.32 5.50 -3.78
CA GLN A 115 10.28 6.28 -4.54
C GLN A 115 9.60 7.18 -5.58
N MET A 116 8.57 6.68 -6.27
CA MET A 116 7.78 7.51 -7.21
C MET A 116 7.10 8.69 -6.52
N ALA A 117 6.56 8.50 -5.32
CA ALA A 117 5.97 9.59 -4.55
C ALA A 117 7.01 10.66 -4.16
N ARG A 118 8.21 10.24 -3.78
CA ARG A 118 9.33 11.15 -3.48
C ARG A 118 9.81 11.89 -4.73
N ASP A 119 10.00 11.17 -5.83
CA ASP A 119 10.39 11.75 -7.12
C ASP A 119 9.34 12.78 -7.61
N ALA A 120 8.07 12.57 -7.26
CA ALA A 120 6.96 13.50 -7.53
C ALA A 120 6.90 14.71 -6.59
N GLY A 121 7.76 14.76 -5.57
CA GLY A 121 7.92 15.90 -4.66
C GLY A 121 7.20 15.79 -3.32
N ALA A 122 6.83 14.59 -2.88
CA ALA A 122 6.29 14.38 -1.55
C ALA A 122 7.31 14.73 -0.47
N ASN A 123 6.86 15.42 0.58
CA ASN A 123 7.67 15.81 1.73
C ASN A 123 7.94 14.60 2.65
N LYS A 124 6.85 13.96 3.11
CA LYS A 124 6.89 12.72 3.89
C LYS A 124 6.00 11.69 3.23
N VAL A 125 6.41 10.44 3.29
CA VAL A 125 5.64 9.32 2.78
C VAL A 125 5.36 8.35 3.93
N PHE A 126 4.08 8.24 4.29
CA PHE A 126 3.54 7.21 5.14
C PHE A 126 2.93 6.14 4.26
N PHE A 127 3.11 4.88 4.61
CA PHE A 127 2.59 3.77 3.83
C PHE A 127 1.73 2.87 4.70
N THR A 128 0.63 2.38 4.14
CA THR A 128 -0.26 1.50 4.86
C THR A 128 -0.82 0.40 3.96
N SER A 129 -1.03 -0.78 4.55
CA SER A 129 -1.62 -1.93 3.89
C SER A 129 -2.97 -2.26 4.51
N ALA A 130 -4.00 -2.37 3.66
CA ALA A 130 -5.34 -2.76 4.10
C ALA A 130 -5.41 -4.22 4.57
N ALA A 131 -4.54 -5.09 4.03
CA ALA A 131 -4.39 -6.46 4.50
C ALA A 131 -3.24 -6.59 5.52
N PRO A 132 -3.31 -7.58 6.43
CA PRO A 132 -2.20 -7.89 7.30
C PRO A 132 -0.96 -8.36 6.51
N PRO A 133 0.25 -8.28 7.09
CA PRO A 133 1.47 -8.70 6.43
C PRO A 133 1.45 -10.18 6.05
N VAL A 134 1.84 -10.50 4.82
CA VAL A 134 1.95 -11.89 4.35
C VAL A 134 3.27 -12.47 4.85
N ARG A 135 3.20 -13.32 5.87
CA ARG A 135 4.39 -13.93 6.52
C ARG A 135 4.77 -15.31 5.99
N TYR A 136 3.79 -16.02 5.43
CA TYR A 136 3.97 -17.41 4.98
C TYR A 136 3.41 -17.62 3.57
N PRO A 137 4.06 -18.46 2.73
CA PRO A 137 3.49 -18.86 1.46
C PRO A 137 2.19 -19.63 1.66
N HIS A 138 1.26 -19.50 0.70
CA HIS A 138 0.04 -20.28 0.67
C HIS A 138 -0.26 -20.78 -0.76
N VAL A 139 -1.09 -21.81 -0.87
CA VAL A 139 -1.36 -22.51 -2.13
C VAL A 139 -2.53 -21.96 -2.94
N TYR A 140 -3.20 -20.89 -2.46
CA TYR A 140 -4.41 -20.38 -3.09
C TYR A 140 -4.14 -19.19 -4.00
N GLY A 141 -4.31 -19.40 -5.31
CA GLY A 141 -4.65 -18.36 -6.30
C GLY A 141 -3.56 -17.42 -6.77
N ILE A 142 -2.36 -17.41 -6.18
CA ILE A 142 -1.24 -16.55 -6.60
C ILE A 142 0.04 -17.37 -6.57
N ASN A 143 0.94 -17.14 -7.54
CA ASN A 143 2.30 -17.65 -7.45
C ASN A 143 2.99 -16.97 -6.24
N MET A 144 2.82 -17.60 -5.06
CA MET A 144 3.45 -17.12 -3.84
C MET A 144 4.95 -17.36 -3.92
N PRO A 145 5.74 -16.32 -3.62
CA PRO A 145 7.19 -16.47 -3.57
C PRO A 145 7.60 -17.43 -2.46
N ASN A 146 8.84 -17.91 -2.54
CA ASN A 146 9.48 -18.60 -1.44
C ASN A 146 9.48 -17.69 -0.19
N ARG A 147 9.62 -18.27 0.99
CA ARG A 147 9.63 -17.52 2.28
C ARG A 147 10.57 -16.32 2.25
N ASP A 148 11.76 -16.50 1.69
CA ASP A 148 12.81 -15.47 1.62
C ASP A 148 12.44 -14.25 0.75
N GLU A 149 11.46 -14.41 -0.17
CA GLU A 149 10.94 -13.32 -0.98
C GLU A 149 9.84 -12.51 -0.28
N LEU A 150 9.28 -12.99 0.82
CA LEU A 150 8.25 -12.29 1.59
C LEU A 150 8.91 -11.24 2.48
N ILE A 151 8.55 -9.97 2.29
CA ILE A 151 9.14 -8.89 3.08
C ILE A 151 8.84 -9.02 4.58
N ALA A 152 7.69 -9.60 4.93
CA ALA A 152 7.25 -9.76 6.31
C ALA A 152 7.70 -11.07 6.98
N HIS A 153 8.45 -11.94 6.27
CA HIS A 153 8.98 -13.15 6.85
C HIS A 153 10.06 -12.81 7.88
N ASP A 154 9.89 -13.27 9.10
CA ASP A 154 10.79 -13.05 10.25
C ASP A 154 11.16 -11.57 10.50
N ARG A 155 10.29 -10.62 10.14
CA ARG A 155 10.49 -9.18 10.35
C ARG A 155 9.35 -8.55 11.12
N THR A 156 9.71 -7.60 11.96
CA THR A 156 8.77 -6.69 12.63
C THR A 156 8.24 -5.63 11.66
N ILE A 157 7.17 -4.95 12.03
CA ILE A 157 6.61 -3.84 11.23
C ILE A 157 7.63 -2.71 11.08
N SER A 158 8.43 -2.42 12.13
CA SER A 158 9.48 -1.40 12.07
C SER A 158 10.57 -1.76 11.06
N GLU A 159 11.07 -2.99 11.07
CA GLU A 159 12.09 -3.45 10.11
C GLU A 159 11.58 -3.42 8.67
N ILE A 160 10.27 -3.69 8.45
CA ILE A 160 9.65 -3.55 7.13
C ILE A 160 9.60 -2.08 6.71
N ALA A 161 9.24 -1.17 7.64
CA ALA A 161 9.22 0.27 7.38
C ALA A 161 10.60 0.80 6.99
N ASP A 162 11.64 0.40 7.71
CA ASP A 162 13.03 0.76 7.42
C ASP A 162 13.47 0.23 6.05
N GLN A 163 13.12 -1.01 5.72
CA GLN A 163 13.44 -1.61 4.43
C GLN A 163 12.71 -0.92 3.26
N LEU A 164 11.51 -0.41 3.49
CA LEU A 164 10.73 0.36 2.51
C LEU A 164 11.15 1.83 2.47
N GLU A 165 12.00 2.27 3.41
CA GLU A 165 12.44 3.66 3.55
C GLU A 165 11.25 4.63 3.74
N ILE A 166 10.26 4.26 4.56
CA ILE A 166 9.07 5.05 4.85
C ILE A 166 9.06 5.56 6.30
N CYS A 167 8.33 6.64 6.54
CA CYS A 167 8.24 7.22 7.88
C CYS A 167 7.56 6.27 8.86
N LEU A 168 6.53 5.56 8.39
CA LEU A 168 5.78 4.62 9.22
C LEU A 168 4.98 3.64 8.36
N LEU A 169 4.84 2.40 8.83
CA LEU A 169 4.04 1.38 8.20
C LEU A 169 2.88 0.98 9.11
N TYR A 170 1.67 1.01 8.56
CA TYR A 170 0.48 0.48 9.22
C TYR A 170 -0.09 -0.68 8.42
N THR A 171 -0.59 -1.67 9.14
CA THR A 171 -1.28 -2.81 8.55
C THR A 171 -2.54 -3.11 9.37
N SER A 172 -3.54 -3.70 8.73
CA SER A 172 -4.66 -4.25 9.47
C SER A 172 -4.20 -5.36 10.42
N PRO A 173 -4.83 -5.52 11.58
CA PRO A 173 -4.53 -6.63 12.47
C PRO A 173 -4.80 -7.97 11.77
N SER A 174 -3.95 -8.96 12.06
CA SER A 174 -4.21 -10.33 11.64
C SER A 174 -5.41 -10.89 12.41
N PRO A 175 -6.23 -11.79 11.81
CA PRO A 175 -7.27 -12.51 12.56
C PRO A 175 -6.76 -13.32 13.76
N ARG A 176 -5.44 -13.50 13.89
CA ARG A 176 -4.79 -14.15 15.03
C ARG A 176 -4.38 -13.18 16.15
N ASP A 177 -4.49 -11.88 15.91
CA ASP A 177 -4.11 -10.82 16.85
C ASP A 177 -5.35 -10.25 17.59
N SER A 178 -6.52 -10.86 17.37
CA SER A 178 -7.82 -10.52 17.98
C SER A 178 -8.26 -11.53 19.00
#